data_1f35bd1c3c1549896c63b10fff5d8cd9
#
_entry.id   1f35bd1c3c1549896c63b10fff5d8cd9
#
_cell.length_a   1.000
_cell.length_b   1.000
_cell.length_c   1.000
_cell.angle_alpha   90.00
_cell.angle_beta   90.00
_cell.angle_gamma   90.00
#
_symmetry.space_group_name_H-M   'P 1'
#
loop_
_entity.id
_entity.type
_entity.pdbx_description
1 polymer ?
#
loop_
_entity_poly.entity_id
_entity_poly.type
_entity_poly.pdbx_seq_one_letter_code
_entity_poly.pdbx_strand_id
1 'polypeptide(L)'
;MIAPDATTPFRHTLRVYWEDTDAGGVVFYANYLKFFERARTEWLRGLGFGQERLRTDTGAIFVVADTSVRYLSPARLDDLIEVTVLPVDPGRVSMTLQQQAWRHGSAPAQLLAEGSIRIGCV
;
A
#
# COMPACT_ATOMS: atom_id res chain seq x y z
N MET A 1 3.24 -16.96 -8.30
CA MET A 1 2.28 -16.25 -7.49
C MET A 1 0.98 -16.11 -8.25
N ILE A 2 -0.11 -16.35 -7.58
CA ILE A 2 -1.42 -16.29 -8.19
C ILE A 2 -1.98 -14.90 -7.99
N ALA A 3 -2.38 -14.29 -9.07
CA ALA A 3 -3.15 -13.07 -8.99
C ALA A 3 -4.59 -13.46 -8.73
N PRO A 4 -5.18 -13.09 -7.61
CA PRO A 4 -6.62 -13.16 -7.48
C PRO A 4 -7.22 -12.24 -8.54
N ASP A 5 -8.50 -12.08 -8.56
CA ASP A 5 -9.19 -11.24 -9.53
C ASP A 5 -8.39 -9.95 -9.78
N ALA A 6 -7.86 -9.79 -11.00
CA ALA A 6 -7.01 -8.66 -11.38
C ALA A 6 -7.79 -7.34 -11.48
N THR A 7 -9.12 -7.37 -11.38
CA THR A 7 -9.95 -6.17 -11.49
C THR A 7 -10.43 -5.67 -10.14
N THR A 8 -10.30 -6.50 -9.09
CA THR A 8 -10.75 -6.13 -7.74
C THR A 8 -9.54 -5.93 -6.84
N PRO A 9 -9.25 -4.69 -6.44
CA PRO A 9 -8.11 -4.46 -5.58
C PRO A 9 -8.34 -4.99 -4.17
N PHE A 10 -7.27 -5.46 -3.55
CA PHE A 10 -7.25 -5.71 -2.12
C PHE A 10 -7.35 -4.37 -1.39
N ARG A 11 -8.03 -4.36 -0.25
CA ARG A 11 -8.26 -3.14 0.54
C ARG A 11 -7.83 -3.38 1.98
N HIS A 12 -7.14 -2.39 2.53
CA HIS A 12 -6.69 -2.38 3.91
C HIS A 12 -7.05 -1.03 4.52
N THR A 13 -7.77 -1.04 5.64
CA THR A 13 -8.18 0.19 6.31
C THR A 13 -7.26 0.47 7.49
N LEU A 14 -6.81 1.72 7.61
CA LEU A 14 -5.98 2.17 8.71
C LEU A 14 -6.44 3.53 9.19
N ARG A 15 -6.02 3.88 10.41
CA ARG A 15 -6.33 5.19 11.00
C ARG A 15 -5.08 6.05 11.02
N VAL A 16 -5.26 7.35 10.80
CA VAL A 16 -4.19 8.33 10.90
C VAL A 16 -3.96 8.66 12.38
N TYR A 17 -2.75 8.48 12.84
CA TYR A 17 -2.33 8.73 14.21
C TYR A 17 -1.52 10.04 14.29
N TRP A 18 -1.26 10.51 15.51
CA TRP A 18 -0.41 11.67 15.74
C TRP A 18 0.92 11.57 15.04
N GLU A 19 1.57 10.41 15.13
CA GLU A 19 2.89 10.19 14.54
C GLU A 19 2.89 10.31 13.01
N ASP A 20 1.73 10.23 12.38
CA ASP A 20 1.60 10.30 10.93
C ASP A 20 1.49 11.72 10.41
N THR A 21 1.22 12.68 11.29
CA THR A 21 0.92 14.06 10.89
C THR A 21 2.13 14.98 11.08
N ASP A 22 2.11 16.09 10.34
CA ASP A 22 3.10 17.15 10.46
C ASP A 22 2.53 18.34 11.25
N ALA A 23 3.31 19.41 11.35
CA ALA A 23 2.91 20.60 12.09
C ALA A 23 1.68 21.29 11.50
N GLY A 24 1.34 21.01 10.25
CA GLY A 24 0.16 21.53 9.59
C GLY A 24 -1.11 20.75 9.86
N GLY A 25 -1.03 19.65 10.63
CA GLY A 25 -2.19 18.83 10.98
C GLY A 25 -2.62 17.87 9.87
N VAL A 26 -1.79 17.66 8.86
CA VAL A 26 -2.07 16.73 7.77
C VAL A 26 -1.02 15.63 7.76
N VAL A 27 -1.35 14.51 7.13
CA VAL A 27 -0.40 13.40 7.00
C VAL A 27 0.85 13.91 6.28
N PHE A 28 2.01 13.69 6.91
CA PHE A 28 3.30 13.99 6.29
C PHE A 28 3.43 13.13 5.02
N TYR A 29 3.76 13.76 3.91
CA TYR A 29 3.65 13.10 2.60
C TYR A 29 4.41 11.77 2.51
N ALA A 30 5.57 11.66 3.15
CA ALA A 30 6.36 10.44 3.10
C ALA A 30 5.68 9.27 3.85
N ASN A 31 4.75 9.55 4.75
CA ASN A 31 4.06 8.50 5.51
C ASN A 31 3.12 7.68 4.65
N TYR A 32 2.70 8.18 3.48
CA TYR A 32 1.93 7.36 2.54
C TYR A 32 2.72 6.14 2.08
N LEU A 33 4.03 6.23 2.05
CA LEU A 33 4.88 5.07 1.73
C LEU A 33 4.71 3.97 2.77
N LYS A 34 4.57 4.33 4.04
CA LYS A 34 4.29 3.36 5.11
C LYS A 34 2.89 2.78 4.97
N PHE A 35 1.91 3.60 4.64
CA PHE A 35 0.54 3.14 4.45
C PHE A 35 0.47 2.14 3.30
N PHE A 36 1.13 2.44 2.20
CA PHE A 36 1.20 1.54 1.06
C PHE A 36 1.92 0.24 1.41
N GLU A 37 3.00 0.32 2.18
CA GLU A 37 3.74 -0.87 2.62
C GLU A 37 2.88 -1.76 3.51
N ARG A 38 2.14 -1.19 4.46
CA ARG A 38 1.25 -1.97 5.33
C ARG A 38 0.19 -2.71 4.51
N ALA A 39 -0.39 -2.03 3.53
CA ALA A 39 -1.38 -2.67 2.67
C ALA A 39 -0.78 -3.81 1.85
N ARG A 40 0.43 -3.61 1.30
CA ARG A 40 1.12 -4.69 0.57
C ARG A 40 1.42 -5.88 1.47
N THR A 41 1.86 -5.61 2.69
CA THR A 41 2.18 -6.66 3.65
C THR A 41 0.94 -7.49 3.99
N GLU A 42 -0.19 -6.84 4.23
CA GLU A 42 -1.42 -7.55 4.52
C GLU A 42 -1.96 -8.29 3.30
N TRP A 43 -1.79 -7.72 2.11
CA TRP A 43 -2.17 -8.37 0.86
C TRP A 43 -1.38 -9.68 0.66
N LEU A 44 -0.06 -9.61 0.84
CA LEU A 44 0.79 -10.81 0.71
C LEU A 44 0.46 -11.84 1.78
N ARG A 45 0.22 -11.40 3.00
CA ARG A 45 -0.17 -12.29 4.10
C ARG A 45 -1.47 -13.03 3.78
N GLY A 46 -2.44 -12.32 3.21
CA GLY A 46 -3.70 -12.90 2.80
C GLY A 46 -3.56 -13.93 1.68
N LEU A 47 -2.50 -13.82 0.89
CA LEU A 47 -2.18 -14.79 -0.15
C LEU A 47 -1.32 -15.95 0.37
N GLY A 48 -0.97 -15.95 1.65
CA GLY A 48 -0.13 -16.98 2.26
C GLY A 48 1.36 -16.67 2.29
N PHE A 49 1.74 -15.44 1.97
CA PHE A 49 3.15 -15.02 1.93
C PHE A 49 3.48 -14.07 3.09
N GLY A 50 3.50 -14.58 4.31
CA GLY A 50 4.01 -13.82 5.44
C GLY A 50 5.50 -13.55 5.22
N GLN A 51 5.91 -12.29 5.22
CA GLN A 51 7.25 -11.90 4.79
C GLN A 51 8.34 -12.46 5.73
N GLU A 52 8.11 -12.43 7.03
CA GLU A 52 9.09 -12.96 7.97
C GLU A 52 9.23 -14.47 7.84
N ARG A 53 8.12 -15.18 7.65
CA ARG A 53 8.15 -16.62 7.44
C ARG A 53 8.83 -16.98 6.14
N LEU A 54 8.56 -16.21 5.08
CA LEU A 54 9.19 -16.44 3.79
C LEU A 54 10.71 -16.26 3.90
N ARG A 55 11.16 -15.21 4.60
CA ARG A 55 12.58 -14.97 4.82
C ARG A 55 13.22 -16.11 5.61
N THR A 56 12.56 -16.56 6.65
CA THR A 56 13.08 -17.64 7.51
C THR A 56 13.19 -18.96 6.75
N ASP A 57 12.15 -19.29 5.96
CA ASP A 57 12.06 -20.59 5.30
C ASP A 57 12.89 -20.66 4.03
N THR A 58 13.00 -19.58 3.27
CA THR A 58 13.60 -19.59 1.93
C THR A 58 14.76 -18.59 1.77
N GLY A 59 14.94 -17.67 2.70
CA GLY A 59 15.90 -16.58 2.56
C GLY A 59 15.44 -15.46 1.63
N ALA A 60 14.27 -15.59 1.02
CA ALA A 60 13.77 -14.59 0.08
C ALA A 60 13.14 -13.41 0.82
N ILE A 61 13.35 -12.22 0.28
CA ILE A 61 12.71 -11.00 0.78
C ILE A 61 12.14 -10.20 -0.38
N PHE A 62 11.09 -9.43 -0.11
CA PHE A 62 10.54 -8.49 -1.07
C PHE A 62 11.17 -7.12 -0.82
N VAL A 63 11.67 -6.50 -1.88
CA VAL A 63 12.27 -5.17 -1.82
C VAL A 63 11.59 -4.25 -2.82
N VAL A 64 11.50 -2.98 -2.45
CA VAL A 64 10.97 -1.95 -3.35
C VAL A 64 12.11 -1.50 -4.27
N ALA A 65 11.88 -1.59 -5.57
CA ALA A 65 12.87 -1.19 -6.57
C ALA A 65 12.57 0.21 -7.12
N ASP A 66 11.30 0.60 -7.16
CA ASP A 66 10.91 1.88 -7.74
C ASP A 66 9.56 2.29 -7.17
N THR A 67 9.37 3.59 -6.95
CA THR A 67 8.14 4.13 -6.38
C THR A 67 7.83 5.48 -7.00
N SER A 68 6.58 5.65 -7.39
CA SER A 68 6.06 6.92 -7.86
C SER A 68 4.72 7.17 -7.16
N VAL A 69 4.55 8.35 -6.54
CA VAL A 69 3.34 8.68 -5.80
C VAL A 69 2.88 10.08 -6.17
N ARG A 70 1.58 10.22 -6.41
CA ARG A 70 0.93 11.53 -6.58
C ARG A 70 0.06 11.81 -5.36
N TYR A 71 0.12 13.04 -4.88
CA TYR A 71 -0.64 13.50 -3.73
C TYR A 71 -1.75 14.43 -4.22
N LEU A 72 -2.99 14.10 -3.92
CA LEU A 72 -4.16 14.79 -4.49
C LEU A 72 -4.94 15.57 -3.45
N SER A 73 -5.10 15.04 -2.24
CA SER A 73 -5.80 15.68 -1.15
C SER A 73 -5.19 15.26 0.18
N PRO A 74 -5.18 16.13 1.19
CA PRO A 74 -4.58 15.77 2.47
C PRO A 74 -5.49 14.88 3.31
N ALA A 75 -4.90 13.95 4.02
CA ALA A 75 -5.53 13.25 5.13
C ALA A 75 -5.17 13.95 6.44
N ARG A 76 -6.03 13.83 7.43
CA ARG A 76 -5.88 14.50 8.72
C ARG A 76 -5.90 13.50 9.85
N LEU A 77 -5.51 13.97 11.04
CA LEU A 77 -5.56 13.18 12.26
C LEU A 77 -6.96 12.54 12.41
N ASP A 78 -6.98 11.30 12.82
CA ASP A 78 -8.17 10.48 13.07
C ASP A 78 -8.94 10.05 11.83
N ASP A 79 -8.53 10.46 10.65
CA ASP A 79 -9.14 9.95 9.41
C ASP A 79 -8.91 8.45 9.30
N LEU A 80 -9.91 7.75 8.77
CA LEU A 80 -9.73 6.38 8.30
C LEU A 80 -9.39 6.42 6.83
N ILE A 81 -8.35 5.70 6.46
CA ILE A 81 -7.88 5.61 5.08
C ILE A 81 -8.02 4.19 4.61
N GLU A 82 -8.60 4.01 3.43
CA GLU A 82 -8.66 2.72 2.77
C GLU A 82 -7.58 2.69 1.70
N VAL A 83 -6.64 1.77 1.86
CA VAL A 83 -5.48 1.64 0.96
C VAL A 83 -5.66 0.39 0.12
N THR A 84 -5.50 0.54 -1.19
CA THR A 84 -5.70 -0.56 -2.13
C THR A 84 -4.38 -1.12 -2.62
N VAL A 85 -4.42 -2.36 -3.09
CA VAL A 85 -3.31 -3.01 -3.79
C VAL A 85 -3.88 -3.73 -5.00
N LEU A 86 -3.37 -3.40 -6.17
CA LEU A 86 -3.78 -4.05 -7.42
C LEU A 86 -2.54 -4.39 -8.25
N PRO A 87 -2.23 -5.68 -8.45
CA PRO A 87 -1.12 -6.05 -9.32
C PRO A 87 -1.50 -5.78 -10.78
N VAL A 88 -0.63 -5.08 -11.52
CA VAL A 88 -0.92 -4.67 -12.89
C VAL A 88 0.12 -5.16 -13.90
N ASP A 89 1.28 -5.59 -13.44
CA ASP A 89 2.35 -6.04 -14.32
C ASP A 89 3.17 -7.12 -13.59
N PRO A 90 2.63 -8.35 -13.49
CA PRO A 90 3.34 -9.43 -12.81
C PRO A 90 4.47 -9.95 -13.69
N GLY A 91 5.70 -9.90 -13.16
CA GLY A 91 6.87 -10.50 -13.77
C GLY A 91 7.27 -11.76 -13.04
N ARG A 92 8.39 -12.36 -13.46
CA ARG A 92 8.90 -13.60 -12.83
C ARG A 92 9.51 -13.33 -11.47
N VAL A 93 10.29 -12.24 -11.35
CA VAL A 93 11.00 -11.89 -10.12
C VAL A 93 10.61 -10.51 -9.61
N SER A 94 9.71 -9.83 -10.30
CA SER A 94 9.24 -8.51 -9.91
C SER A 94 7.83 -8.30 -10.39
N MET A 95 7.12 -7.35 -9.76
CA MET A 95 5.80 -6.95 -10.19
C MET A 95 5.57 -5.49 -9.86
N THR A 96 4.68 -4.87 -10.61
CA THR A 96 4.24 -3.51 -10.35
C THR A 96 2.86 -3.57 -9.70
N LEU A 97 2.73 -2.84 -8.60
CA LEU A 97 1.47 -2.73 -7.86
C LEU A 97 0.97 -1.31 -7.96
N GLN A 98 -0.29 -1.16 -8.32
CA GLN A 98 -0.97 0.12 -8.21
C GLN A 98 -1.65 0.19 -6.86
N GLN A 99 -1.45 1.29 -6.16
CA GLN A 99 -2.02 1.50 -4.84
C GLN A 99 -2.65 2.87 -4.76
N GLN A 100 -3.76 2.94 -4.08
CA GLN A 100 -4.51 4.18 -3.87
C GLN A 100 -4.85 4.30 -2.40
N ALA A 101 -4.86 5.54 -1.91
CA ALA A 101 -5.30 5.84 -0.56
C ALA A 101 -6.57 6.68 -0.68
N TRP A 102 -7.67 6.17 -0.14
CA TRP A 102 -8.98 6.82 -0.18
C TRP A 102 -9.41 7.19 1.22
N ARG A 103 -10.10 8.32 1.35
CA ARG A 103 -10.77 8.64 2.61
C ARG A 103 -11.92 7.68 2.79
N HIS A 104 -11.86 6.86 3.85
CA HIS A 104 -12.87 5.86 4.13
C HIS A 104 -14.17 6.54 4.53
N GLY A 105 -15.27 6.10 3.93
CA GLY A 105 -16.60 6.57 4.30
C GLY A 105 -16.99 7.94 3.75
N SER A 106 -16.15 8.59 2.94
CA SER A 106 -16.53 9.86 2.33
C SER A 106 -17.50 9.64 1.16
N ALA A 107 -18.43 10.59 0.99
CA ALA A 107 -19.39 10.54 -0.10
C ALA A 107 -19.47 11.94 -0.72
N PRO A 108 -18.98 12.14 -1.95
CA PRO A 108 -18.38 11.11 -2.79
C PRO A 108 -17.02 10.65 -2.26
N ALA A 109 -16.57 9.49 -2.76
CA ALA A 109 -15.28 8.95 -2.37
C ALA A 109 -14.16 9.94 -2.77
N GLN A 110 -13.21 10.14 -1.86
CA GLN A 110 -12.13 11.10 -2.08
C GLN A 110 -10.78 10.37 -2.17
N LEU A 111 -10.17 10.46 -3.34
CA LEU A 111 -8.82 9.92 -3.54
C LEU A 111 -7.81 10.89 -2.95
N LEU A 112 -6.99 10.39 -2.04
CA LEU A 112 -6.00 11.19 -1.31
C LEU A 112 -4.63 11.12 -1.98
N ALA A 113 -4.23 9.93 -2.40
CA ALA A 113 -2.95 9.70 -3.04
C ALA A 113 -3.03 8.44 -3.89
N GLU A 114 -2.18 8.36 -4.89
CA GLU A 114 -2.07 7.12 -5.68
C GLU A 114 -0.63 6.91 -6.09
N GLY A 115 -0.26 5.65 -6.22
CA GLY A 115 1.12 5.31 -6.52
C GLY A 115 1.28 4.06 -7.34
N SER A 116 2.46 3.95 -7.92
CA SER A 116 2.91 2.76 -8.63
C SER A 116 4.20 2.30 -7.95
N ILE A 117 4.19 1.09 -7.45
CA ILE A 117 5.30 0.54 -6.67
C ILE A 117 5.77 -0.74 -7.34
N ARG A 118 7.04 -0.77 -7.70
CA ARG A 118 7.65 -1.98 -8.24
C ARG A 118 8.39 -2.70 -7.15
N ILE A 119 8.04 -3.95 -6.91
CA ILE A 119 8.70 -4.79 -5.92
C ILE A 119 9.40 -5.94 -6.61
N GLY A 120 10.48 -6.39 -6.02
CA GLY A 120 11.21 -7.57 -6.45
C GLY A 120 11.39 -8.55 -5.31
N CYS A 121 11.56 -9.82 -5.66
CA CYS A 121 11.87 -10.87 -4.69
C CYS A 121 13.36 -11.23 -4.87
N VAL A 122 14.13 -11.07 -3.82
CA VAL A 122 15.58 -11.36 -3.84
C VAL A 122 15.98 -12.35 -2.76
#